data_d0a5a3c3ea31ace17b713d370b36c11b
#
_entry.id   d0a5a3c3ea31ace17b713d370b36c11b
#
_cell.length_a   1.000
_cell.length_b   1.000
_cell.length_c   1.000
_cell.angle_alpha   90.00
_cell.angle_beta   90.00
_cell.angle_gamma   90.00
#
_symmetry.space_group_name_H-M   'P 1'
#
loop_
_entity.id
_entity.type
_entity.pdbx_description
1 polymer ?
#
loop_
_entity_poly.entity_id
_entity_poly.type
_entity_poly.pdbx_seq_one_letter_code
_entity_poly.pdbx_strand_id
1 'polypeptide(L)'
;APLRGALAAIARSVAPRLPQGLNAVSRRLSRLSGLADKSPAARLLGLYTWTSPEGIRDLLVDPIPWDGPENFASTFDGFGHCDVLDAMMRLDQRYDLMSLNLCYTDRMSMATGVEARVPFLDFDLVRLMNSIPVSLKVRRGQGKYILKKAMEGWLPREVIYREKAGFALPIRAWMGRSSQLLDS
;
A
#
# COMPACT_ATOMS: atom_id res chain seq x y z
N ALA A 1 15.29 -19.90 -6.37
CA ALA A 1 15.32 -19.76 -4.89
C ALA A 1 16.65 -19.16 -4.37
N PRO A 2 17.86 -19.60 -4.77
CA PRO A 2 19.12 -19.11 -4.16
C PRO A 2 19.43 -17.62 -4.40
N LEU A 3 19.07 -17.09 -5.56
CA LEU A 3 19.32 -15.67 -5.91
C LEU A 3 18.56 -14.70 -4.99
N ARG A 4 17.36 -15.08 -4.54
CA ARG A 4 16.54 -14.22 -3.66
C ARG A 4 17.16 -14.08 -2.27
N GLY A 5 17.66 -15.17 -1.70
CA GLY A 5 18.36 -15.15 -0.40
C GLY A 5 19.64 -14.33 -0.44
N ALA A 6 20.42 -14.46 -1.53
CA ALA A 6 21.62 -13.67 -1.74
C ALA A 6 21.34 -12.16 -1.86
N LEU A 7 20.31 -11.76 -2.62
CA LEU A 7 19.88 -10.37 -2.74
C LEU A 7 19.36 -9.81 -1.39
N ALA A 8 18.66 -10.62 -0.62
CA ALA A 8 18.20 -10.22 0.72
C ALA A 8 19.38 -10.04 1.70
N ALA A 9 20.39 -10.91 1.64
CA ALA A 9 21.61 -10.79 2.44
C ALA A 9 22.40 -9.51 2.08
N ILE A 10 22.57 -9.24 0.80
CA ILE A 10 23.22 -8.02 0.29
C ILE A 10 22.43 -6.78 0.74
N ALA A 11 21.11 -6.78 0.61
CA ALA A 11 20.28 -5.66 1.03
C ALA A 11 20.39 -5.39 2.54
N ARG A 12 20.42 -6.43 3.38
CA ARG A 12 20.63 -6.31 4.84
C ARG A 12 21.99 -5.70 5.21
N SER A 13 23.04 -6.05 4.47
CA SER A 13 24.40 -5.55 4.75
C SER A 13 24.64 -4.13 4.24
N VAL A 14 24.00 -3.74 3.15
CA VAL A 14 24.19 -2.43 2.47
C VAL A 14 23.26 -1.35 3.04
N ALA A 15 22.02 -1.70 3.40
CA ALA A 15 21.02 -0.72 3.84
C ALA A 15 21.48 0.19 4.99
N PRO A 16 22.15 -0.30 6.06
CA PRO A 16 22.61 0.55 7.16
C PRO A 16 23.78 1.50 6.78
N ARG A 17 24.47 1.22 5.67
CA ARG A 17 25.66 1.96 5.25
C ARG A 17 25.38 3.02 4.18
N LEU A 18 24.12 3.18 3.76
CA LEU A 18 23.75 4.16 2.75
C LEU A 18 23.79 5.59 3.32
N PRO A 19 24.25 6.58 2.54
CA PRO A 19 24.24 7.99 2.93
C PRO A 19 22.84 8.49 3.30
N GLN A 20 22.75 9.51 4.16
CA GLN A 20 21.48 10.06 4.65
C GLN A 20 20.52 10.50 3.53
N GLY A 21 21.03 10.95 2.39
CA GLY A 21 20.22 11.29 1.21
C GLY A 21 19.47 10.10 0.58
N LEU A 22 19.87 8.85 0.87
CA LEU A 22 19.27 7.61 0.36
C LEU A 22 18.39 6.88 1.39
N ASN A 23 17.99 7.55 2.46
CA ASN A 23 17.18 6.96 3.54
C ASN A 23 15.87 6.30 3.06
N ALA A 24 15.24 6.83 2.00
CA ALA A 24 14.04 6.23 1.42
C ALA A 24 14.34 4.89 0.73
N VAL A 25 15.47 4.82 0.02
CA VAL A 25 15.92 3.59 -0.67
C VAL A 25 16.35 2.56 0.37
N SER A 26 17.11 2.96 1.38
CA SER A 26 17.53 2.11 2.50
C SER A 26 16.32 1.47 3.20
N ARG A 27 15.32 2.27 3.57
CA ARG A 27 14.08 1.76 4.19
C ARG A 27 13.33 0.77 3.29
N ARG A 28 13.25 1.04 1.98
CA ARG A 28 12.61 0.11 1.02
C ARG A 28 13.39 -1.20 0.91
N LEU A 29 14.70 -1.13 0.80
CA LEU A 29 15.57 -2.30 0.75
C LEU A 29 15.49 -3.14 2.03
N SER A 30 15.49 -2.51 3.19
CA SER A 30 15.35 -3.20 4.48
C SER A 30 14.00 -3.91 4.60
N ARG A 31 12.89 -3.25 4.19
CA ARG A 31 11.57 -3.89 4.14
C ARG A 31 11.55 -5.08 3.20
N LEU A 32 12.05 -4.92 1.97
CA LEU A 32 12.06 -6.00 0.98
C LEU A 32 12.94 -7.18 1.43
N SER A 33 14.09 -6.91 2.05
CA SER A 33 14.97 -7.96 2.56
C SER A 33 14.34 -8.75 3.70
N GLY A 34 13.59 -8.09 4.59
CA GLY A 34 12.88 -8.75 5.68
C GLY A 34 11.70 -9.62 5.22
N LEU A 35 11.25 -9.41 3.98
CA LEU A 35 10.11 -10.14 3.39
C LEU A 35 10.54 -11.24 2.42
N ALA A 36 11.83 -11.32 2.04
CA ALA A 36 12.29 -12.18 0.95
C ALA A 36 12.06 -13.68 1.22
N ASP A 37 12.23 -14.11 2.46
CA ASP A 37 12.13 -15.51 2.87
C ASP A 37 10.71 -15.90 3.35
N LYS A 38 9.77 -14.94 3.33
CA LYS A 38 8.40 -15.18 3.79
C LYS A 38 7.50 -15.73 2.68
N SER A 39 6.40 -16.37 3.07
CA SER A 39 5.35 -16.80 2.14
C SER A 39 4.76 -15.62 1.37
N PRO A 40 4.11 -15.82 0.21
CA PRO A 40 3.46 -14.72 -0.52
C PRO A 40 2.47 -13.91 0.34
N ALA A 41 1.62 -14.57 1.11
CA ALA A 41 0.69 -13.93 2.03
C ALA A 41 1.41 -13.08 3.09
N ALA A 42 2.44 -13.63 3.74
CA ALA A 42 3.21 -12.91 4.75
C ALA A 42 4.02 -11.73 4.17
N ARG A 43 4.45 -11.81 2.90
CA ARG A 43 5.07 -10.67 2.21
C ARG A 43 4.06 -9.53 1.97
N LEU A 44 2.89 -9.87 1.48
CA LEU A 44 1.83 -8.88 1.26
C LEU A 44 1.42 -8.25 2.59
N LEU A 45 1.18 -9.04 3.62
CA LEU A 45 0.89 -8.54 4.96
C LEU A 45 1.95 -7.55 5.43
N GLY A 46 3.23 -7.87 5.28
CA GLY A 46 4.33 -6.98 5.66
C GLY A 46 4.40 -5.67 4.87
N LEU A 47 3.75 -5.55 3.70
CA LEU A 47 3.59 -4.29 2.98
C LEU A 47 2.49 -3.40 3.59
N TYR A 48 1.45 -4.00 4.16
CA TYR A 48 0.34 -3.28 4.83
C TYR A 48 0.65 -2.95 6.28
N THR A 49 1.53 -3.70 6.93
CA THR A 49 1.85 -3.51 8.35
C THR A 49 2.81 -2.33 8.54
N TRP A 50 2.40 -1.34 9.31
CA TRP A 50 3.21 -0.15 9.63
C TRP A 50 4.08 -0.37 10.88
N THR A 51 3.57 -1.13 11.84
CA THR A 51 4.23 -1.47 13.11
C THR A 51 4.21 -2.98 13.29
N SER A 52 5.31 -3.56 13.76
CA SER A 52 5.35 -5.01 14.01
C SER A 52 4.42 -5.40 15.18
N PRO A 53 3.95 -6.66 15.25
CA PRO A 53 3.18 -7.14 16.40
C PRO A 53 3.89 -6.95 17.73
N GLU A 54 5.23 -7.08 17.73
CA GLU A 54 6.07 -6.83 18.88
C GLU A 54 6.00 -5.35 19.28
N GLY A 55 6.19 -4.44 18.33
CA GLY A 55 6.10 -3.00 18.59
C GLY A 55 4.72 -2.55 19.07
N ILE A 56 3.64 -3.24 18.65
CA ILE A 56 2.29 -2.97 19.19
C ILE A 56 2.20 -3.45 20.64
N ARG A 57 2.72 -4.65 20.95
CA ARG A 57 2.71 -5.18 22.31
C ARG A 57 3.49 -4.31 23.29
N ASP A 58 4.61 -3.74 22.84
CA ASP A 58 5.44 -2.85 23.65
C ASP A 58 4.75 -1.51 24.00
N LEU A 59 3.73 -1.13 23.24
CA LEU A 59 2.92 0.07 23.48
C LEU A 59 1.72 -0.17 24.39
N LEU A 60 1.36 -1.43 24.67
CA LEU A 60 0.20 -1.78 25.45
C LEU A 60 0.60 -1.97 26.93
N VAL A 61 -0.17 -1.37 27.84
CA VAL A 61 -0.01 -1.56 29.28
C VAL A 61 -0.34 -3.00 29.67
N ASP A 62 -1.46 -3.52 29.11
CA ASP A 62 -1.86 -4.92 29.27
C ASP A 62 -1.74 -5.64 27.92
N PRO A 63 -0.97 -6.73 27.84
CA PRO A 63 -0.82 -7.48 26.61
C PRO A 63 -2.17 -8.10 26.19
N ILE A 64 -2.75 -7.60 25.13
CA ILE A 64 -3.89 -8.24 24.48
C ILE A 64 -3.34 -9.44 23.69
N PRO A 65 -3.89 -10.65 23.89
CA PRO A 65 -3.53 -11.79 23.07
C PRO A 65 -3.98 -11.52 21.62
N TRP A 66 -3.03 -11.06 20.81
CA TRP A 66 -3.25 -10.78 19.40
C TRP A 66 -2.12 -11.41 18.58
N ASP A 67 -2.48 -12.42 17.83
CA ASP A 67 -1.53 -13.20 17.02
C ASP A 67 -1.34 -12.60 15.61
N GLY A 68 -1.83 -11.40 15.41
CA GLY A 68 -1.79 -10.73 14.11
C GLY A 68 -3.09 -10.91 13.31
N PRO A 69 -3.16 -10.39 12.08
CA PRO A 69 -4.35 -10.48 11.26
C PRO A 69 -4.52 -11.89 10.67
N GLU A 70 -4.98 -12.85 11.48
CA GLU A 70 -5.27 -14.24 11.06
C GLU A 70 -6.14 -14.29 9.80
N ASN A 71 -7.10 -13.37 9.69
CA ASN A 71 -8.01 -13.28 8.57
C ASN A 71 -7.32 -12.87 7.25
N PHE A 72 -6.12 -12.29 7.29
CA PHE A 72 -5.43 -11.86 6.08
C PHE A 72 -4.89 -13.05 5.29
N ALA A 73 -4.22 -13.97 5.95
CA ALA A 73 -3.66 -15.16 5.31
C ALA A 73 -4.78 -16.04 4.73
N SER A 74 -5.84 -16.31 5.52
CA SER A 74 -6.99 -17.09 5.06
C SER A 74 -7.74 -16.40 3.91
N THR A 75 -7.84 -15.07 3.91
CA THR A 75 -8.42 -14.33 2.80
C THR A 75 -7.56 -14.45 1.55
N PHE A 76 -6.23 -14.34 1.68
CA PHE A 76 -5.31 -14.50 0.57
C PHE A 76 -5.39 -15.91 -0.03
N ASP A 77 -5.39 -16.94 0.81
CA ASP A 77 -5.50 -18.35 0.39
C ASP A 77 -6.85 -18.64 -0.27
N GLY A 78 -7.92 -17.98 0.19
CA GLY A 78 -9.26 -18.06 -0.41
C GLY A 78 -9.37 -17.52 -1.84
N PHE A 79 -8.39 -16.75 -2.33
CA PHE A 79 -8.36 -16.32 -3.73
C PHE A 79 -7.88 -17.43 -4.69
N GLY A 80 -7.39 -18.56 -4.18
CA GLY A 80 -6.93 -19.69 -4.97
C GLY A 80 -5.69 -19.34 -5.83
N HIS A 81 -5.58 -20.01 -6.97
CA HIS A 81 -4.45 -19.80 -7.90
C HIS A 81 -4.66 -18.54 -8.75
N CYS A 82 -4.53 -17.36 -8.16
CA CYS A 82 -4.54 -16.10 -8.90
C CYS A 82 -3.14 -15.47 -8.96
N ASP A 83 -2.96 -14.52 -9.88
CA ASP A 83 -1.74 -13.71 -9.94
C ASP A 83 -1.57 -12.94 -8.63
N VAL A 84 -0.33 -12.88 -8.11
CA VAL A 84 -0.02 -12.19 -6.84
C VAL A 84 -0.47 -10.72 -6.87
N LEU A 85 -0.37 -10.06 -8.02
CA LEU A 85 -0.81 -8.68 -8.16
C LEU A 85 -2.34 -8.57 -8.14
N ASP A 86 -3.06 -9.55 -8.68
CA ASP A 86 -4.53 -9.59 -8.60
C ASP A 86 -4.98 -9.83 -7.15
N ALA A 87 -4.34 -10.77 -6.45
CA ALA A 87 -4.58 -10.98 -5.02
C ALA A 87 -4.33 -9.72 -4.20
N MET A 88 -3.25 -9.00 -4.48
CA MET A 88 -2.93 -7.73 -3.84
C MET A 88 -4.01 -6.66 -4.07
N MET A 89 -4.49 -6.51 -5.31
CA MET A 89 -5.58 -5.57 -5.64
C MET A 89 -6.89 -5.92 -4.93
N ARG A 90 -7.20 -7.21 -4.78
CA ARG A 90 -8.39 -7.67 -4.03
C ARG A 90 -8.27 -7.41 -2.53
N LEU A 91 -7.07 -7.57 -1.98
CA LEU A 91 -6.79 -7.22 -0.58
C LEU A 91 -6.91 -5.72 -0.34
N ASP A 92 -6.36 -4.89 -1.25
CA ASP A 92 -6.53 -3.43 -1.21
C ASP A 92 -8.01 -3.04 -1.19
N GLN A 93 -8.84 -3.64 -2.06
CA GLN A 93 -10.28 -3.38 -2.09
C GLN A 93 -10.95 -3.76 -0.77
N ARG A 94 -10.58 -4.92 -0.19
CA ARG A 94 -11.24 -5.45 1.00
C ARG A 94 -10.83 -4.75 2.29
N TYR A 95 -9.57 -4.39 2.43
CA TYR A 95 -9.03 -3.86 3.68
C TYR A 95 -8.72 -2.36 3.59
N ASP A 96 -7.82 -1.96 2.71
CA ASP A 96 -7.32 -0.58 2.66
C ASP A 96 -8.38 0.40 2.14
N LEU A 97 -9.04 0.07 1.03
CA LEU A 97 -10.06 0.91 0.44
C LEU A 97 -11.26 1.11 1.36
N MET A 98 -11.84 0.01 1.87
CA MET A 98 -13.05 0.08 2.71
C MET A 98 -12.77 0.66 4.09
N SER A 99 -11.76 0.13 4.78
CA SER A 99 -11.56 0.44 6.21
C SER A 99 -10.81 1.76 6.43
N LEU A 100 -10.01 2.20 5.46
CA LEU A 100 -9.22 3.43 5.55
C LEU A 100 -9.77 4.50 4.62
N ASN A 101 -9.61 4.33 3.30
CA ASN A 101 -9.85 5.41 2.34
C ASN A 101 -11.31 5.88 2.29
N LEU A 102 -12.27 4.96 2.20
CA LEU A 102 -13.69 5.33 2.16
C LEU A 102 -14.18 5.81 3.53
N CYS A 103 -13.74 5.16 4.60
CA CYS A 103 -14.16 5.51 5.95
C CYS A 103 -13.76 6.94 6.32
N TYR A 104 -12.50 7.35 6.11
CA TYR A 104 -12.11 8.72 6.44
C TYR A 104 -12.67 9.74 5.45
N THR A 105 -12.81 9.39 4.16
CA THR A 105 -13.39 10.29 3.16
C THR A 105 -14.83 10.61 3.51
N ASP A 106 -15.64 9.60 3.81
CA ASP A 106 -17.02 9.77 4.21
C ASP A 106 -17.14 10.59 5.50
N ARG A 107 -16.44 10.20 6.56
CA ARG A 107 -16.51 10.90 7.85
C ARG A 107 -16.08 12.35 7.77
N MET A 108 -15.00 12.66 7.05
CA MET A 108 -14.50 14.03 6.93
C MET A 108 -15.40 14.90 6.08
N SER A 109 -15.95 14.38 4.99
CA SER A 109 -16.89 15.11 4.14
C SER A 109 -18.23 15.34 4.85
N MET A 110 -18.76 14.32 5.53
CA MET A 110 -20.01 14.43 6.28
C MET A 110 -19.89 15.34 7.51
N ALA A 111 -18.70 15.46 8.11
CA ALA A 111 -18.46 16.44 9.18
C ALA A 111 -18.71 17.88 8.75
N THR A 112 -18.67 18.16 7.45
CA THR A 112 -18.99 19.46 6.85
C THR A 112 -20.30 19.46 6.07
N GLY A 113 -21.10 18.39 6.17
CA GLY A 113 -22.39 18.27 5.49
C GLY A 113 -22.27 18.05 3.97
N VAL A 114 -21.11 17.60 3.49
CA VAL A 114 -20.87 17.38 2.06
C VAL A 114 -20.80 15.87 1.79
N GLU A 115 -21.65 15.36 0.89
CA GLU A 115 -21.59 13.96 0.47
C GLU A 115 -20.53 13.74 -0.59
N ALA A 116 -19.56 12.86 -0.32
CA ALA A 116 -18.55 12.44 -1.29
C ALA A 116 -19.05 11.26 -2.13
N ARG A 117 -19.11 11.42 -3.43
CA ARG A 117 -19.44 10.35 -4.40
C ARG A 117 -18.18 9.79 -5.01
N VAL A 118 -18.16 8.45 -5.20
CA VAL A 118 -16.99 7.69 -5.68
C VAL A 118 -17.32 6.93 -6.97
N PRO A 119 -17.35 7.59 -8.14
CA PRO A 119 -17.83 7.00 -9.39
C PRO A 119 -17.03 5.78 -9.84
N PHE A 120 -15.76 5.64 -9.43
CA PHE A 120 -14.94 4.46 -9.71
C PHE A 120 -15.32 3.22 -8.90
N LEU A 121 -16.23 3.35 -7.94
CA LEU A 121 -16.78 2.24 -7.16
C LEU A 121 -18.18 1.83 -7.60
N ASP A 122 -18.61 2.26 -8.78
CA ASP A 122 -19.78 1.71 -9.43
C ASP A 122 -19.65 0.19 -9.55
N PHE A 123 -20.72 -0.53 -9.22
CA PHE A 123 -20.70 -1.97 -9.09
C PHE A 123 -20.31 -2.68 -10.40
N ASP A 124 -20.85 -2.23 -11.53
CA ASP A 124 -20.57 -2.83 -12.83
C ASP A 124 -19.13 -2.54 -13.27
N LEU A 125 -18.62 -1.34 -12.98
CA LEU A 125 -17.24 -0.98 -13.23
C LEU A 125 -16.26 -1.82 -12.39
N VAL A 126 -16.53 -1.98 -11.09
CA VAL A 126 -15.69 -2.81 -10.19
C VAL A 126 -15.71 -4.28 -10.66
N ARG A 127 -16.88 -4.80 -11.01
CA ARG A 127 -17.02 -6.16 -11.55
C ARG A 127 -16.24 -6.36 -12.84
N LEU A 128 -16.35 -5.42 -13.77
CA LEU A 128 -15.58 -5.41 -15.01
C LEU A 128 -14.07 -5.38 -14.70
N MET A 129 -13.63 -4.46 -13.87
CA MET A 129 -12.20 -4.31 -13.54
C MET A 129 -11.64 -5.55 -12.83
N ASN A 130 -12.42 -6.24 -12.01
CA ASN A 130 -12.00 -7.49 -11.38
C ASN A 130 -11.90 -8.66 -12.38
N SER A 131 -12.66 -8.64 -13.48
CA SER A 131 -12.58 -9.67 -14.53
C SER A 131 -11.44 -9.45 -15.54
N ILE A 132 -10.88 -8.25 -15.63
CA ILE A 132 -9.80 -7.91 -16.57
C ILE A 132 -8.49 -8.55 -16.13
N PRO A 133 -7.71 -9.17 -17.04
CA PRO A 133 -6.39 -9.72 -16.75
C PRO A 133 -5.42 -8.66 -16.21
N VAL A 134 -4.52 -9.08 -15.31
CA VAL A 134 -3.50 -8.21 -14.70
C VAL A 134 -2.65 -7.49 -15.75
N SER A 135 -2.36 -8.13 -16.88
CA SER A 135 -1.58 -7.56 -17.99
C SER A 135 -2.22 -6.31 -18.63
N LEU A 136 -3.54 -6.12 -18.45
CA LEU A 136 -4.25 -4.92 -18.85
C LEU A 136 -4.35 -3.89 -17.72
N LYS A 137 -4.21 -4.31 -16.46
CA LYS A 137 -4.18 -3.40 -15.31
C LYS A 137 -2.80 -2.75 -15.15
N VAL A 138 -1.74 -3.57 -15.27
CA VAL A 138 -0.35 -3.12 -15.20
C VAL A 138 0.44 -3.66 -16.39
N ARG A 139 1.04 -2.78 -17.17
CA ARG A 139 1.83 -3.17 -18.34
C ARG A 139 3.16 -2.44 -18.36
N ARG A 140 4.28 -3.19 -18.43
CA ARG A 140 5.65 -2.65 -18.45
C ARG A 140 5.92 -1.64 -17.32
N GLY A 141 5.47 -1.95 -16.10
CA GLY A 141 5.60 -1.06 -14.94
C GLY A 141 4.61 0.11 -14.89
N GLN A 142 3.80 0.30 -15.93
CA GLN A 142 2.77 1.33 -15.97
C GLN A 142 1.47 0.82 -15.34
N GLY A 143 1.10 1.36 -14.20
CA GLY A 143 -0.19 1.11 -13.56
C GLY A 143 -1.34 1.81 -14.25
N LYS A 144 -2.57 1.33 -14.02
CA LYS A 144 -3.83 1.82 -14.60
C LYS A 144 -3.82 1.81 -16.14
N TYR A 145 -3.16 0.80 -16.74
CA TYR A 145 -2.87 0.81 -18.18
C TYR A 145 -4.13 0.94 -19.02
N ILE A 146 -5.13 0.07 -18.84
CA ILE A 146 -6.36 0.10 -19.63
C ILE A 146 -7.15 1.39 -19.46
N LEU A 147 -7.22 1.92 -18.22
CA LEU A 147 -7.89 3.19 -17.94
C LEU A 147 -7.22 4.35 -18.69
N LYS A 148 -5.90 4.40 -18.67
CA LYS A 148 -5.13 5.42 -19.40
C LYS A 148 -5.39 5.32 -20.90
N LYS A 149 -5.41 4.09 -21.44
CA LYS A 149 -5.73 3.84 -22.85
C LYS A 149 -7.13 4.26 -23.21
N ALA A 150 -8.10 3.98 -22.40
CA ALA A 150 -9.49 4.39 -22.63
C ALA A 150 -9.65 5.92 -22.63
N MET A 151 -8.80 6.64 -21.89
CA MET A 151 -8.88 8.11 -21.80
C MET A 151 -8.11 8.84 -22.89
N GLU A 152 -7.30 8.18 -23.72
CA GLU A 152 -6.48 8.84 -24.76
C GLU A 152 -7.29 9.67 -25.78
N GLY A 153 -8.56 9.36 -25.99
CA GLY A 153 -9.44 10.16 -26.85
C GLY A 153 -10.21 11.29 -26.16
N TRP A 154 -10.11 11.38 -24.82
CA TRP A 154 -10.95 12.27 -24.00
C TRP A 154 -10.15 13.32 -23.25
N LEU A 155 -8.92 12.99 -22.87
CA LEU A 155 -8.07 13.85 -22.04
C LEU A 155 -6.73 14.10 -22.72
N PRO A 156 -6.11 15.29 -22.49
CA PRO A 156 -4.76 15.56 -22.94
C PRO A 156 -3.75 14.56 -22.40
N ARG A 157 -2.75 14.25 -23.23
CA ARG A 157 -1.73 13.24 -22.91
C ARG A 157 -0.95 13.56 -21.63
N GLU A 158 -0.63 14.82 -21.42
CA GLU A 158 0.07 15.32 -20.22
C GLU A 158 -0.75 15.11 -18.93
N VAL A 159 -2.07 15.09 -19.00
CA VAL A 159 -2.93 14.77 -17.84
C VAL A 159 -2.94 13.28 -17.55
N ILE A 160 -3.07 12.44 -18.61
CA ILE A 160 -3.15 10.98 -18.48
C ILE A 160 -1.84 10.39 -17.95
N TYR A 161 -0.70 10.89 -18.44
CA TYR A 161 0.62 10.32 -18.22
C TYR A 161 1.51 11.13 -17.26
N ARG A 162 0.93 12.11 -16.57
CA ARG A 162 1.66 12.87 -15.54
C ARG A 162 2.25 11.95 -14.48
N GLU A 163 3.35 12.34 -13.90
CA GLU A 163 3.90 11.65 -12.74
C GLU A 163 2.93 11.67 -11.56
N LYS A 164 2.90 10.55 -10.82
CA LYS A 164 2.05 10.43 -9.64
C LYS A 164 2.54 11.38 -8.56
N ALA A 165 1.80 12.43 -8.26
CA ALA A 165 1.96 13.21 -7.05
C ALA A 165 1.29 12.49 -5.88
N GLY A 166 2.00 12.34 -4.76
CA GLY A 166 1.42 11.80 -3.53
C GLY A 166 0.42 12.77 -2.91
N PHE A 167 -0.61 12.25 -2.28
CA PHE A 167 -1.59 13.03 -1.51
C PHE A 167 -1.15 13.11 -0.03
N ALA A 168 0.11 13.45 0.20
CA ALA A 168 0.66 13.51 1.54
C ALA A 168 0.81 14.96 1.99
N LEU A 169 0.25 15.28 3.14
CA LEU A 169 0.56 16.52 3.84
C LEU A 169 2.03 16.50 4.29
N PRO A 170 2.74 17.63 4.25
CA PRO A 170 4.12 17.72 4.66
C PRO A 170 4.26 17.75 6.21
N ILE A 171 3.53 16.87 6.90
CA ILE A 171 3.45 16.79 8.37
C ILE A 171 4.85 16.69 8.98
N ARG A 172 5.72 15.86 8.40
CA ARG A 172 7.08 15.69 8.91
C ARG A 172 7.91 16.98 8.82
N ALA A 173 7.69 17.79 7.77
CA ALA A 173 8.34 19.09 7.64
C ALA A 173 7.76 20.11 8.63
N TRP A 174 6.47 20.04 8.90
CA TRP A 174 5.81 20.91 9.89
C TRP A 174 6.25 20.55 11.31
N MET A 175 6.22 19.28 11.69
CA MET A 175 6.69 18.83 13.01
C MET A 175 8.18 19.10 13.26
N GLY A 176 9.01 19.04 12.22
CA GLY A 176 10.44 19.38 12.34
C GLY A 176 10.73 20.88 12.46
N ARG A 177 9.76 21.75 12.15
CA ARG A 177 9.89 23.22 12.25
C ARG A 177 9.24 23.80 13.50
N SER A 178 8.36 23.07 14.15
CA SER A 178 7.59 23.52 15.31
C SER A 178 7.98 22.73 16.55
N SER A 179 9.07 23.13 17.22
CA SER A 179 9.32 22.69 18.61
C SER A 179 8.18 23.05 19.57
N GLN A 180 7.38 24.06 19.22
CA GLN A 180 6.22 24.52 19.97
C GLN A 180 5.02 23.55 20.01
N LEU A 181 4.94 22.58 19.09
CA LEU A 181 3.87 21.56 19.10
C LEU A 181 4.18 20.36 20.01
N LEU A 182 5.40 20.28 20.53
CA LEU A 182 5.81 19.20 21.44
C LEU A 182 5.78 19.65 22.91
N ASP A 183 5.61 20.94 23.16
CA ASP A 183 5.60 21.56 24.51
C ASP A 183 4.18 21.89 25.00
N SER A 184 3.14 21.51 24.27
CA SER A 184 1.72 21.64 24.60
C SER A 184 1.08 20.28 24.87
#